data_c0f4d57f0ac180b5c530c99b134e04fd
#
_entry.id   c0f4d57f0ac180b5c530c99b134e04fd
#
_cell.length_a   1.000
_cell.length_b   1.000
_cell.length_c   1.000
_cell.angle_alpha   90.00
_cell.angle_beta   90.00
_cell.angle_gamma   90.00
#
_symmetry.space_group_name_H-M   'P 1'
#
loop_
_entity.id
_entity.type
_entity.pdbx_description
1 polymer ?
#
loop_
_entity_poly.entity_id
_entity_poly.type
_entity_poly.pdbx_seq_one_letter_code
_entity_poly.pdbx_strand_id
1 'polypeptide(L)'
;MEVIYQNLNNMKRPFIKILCLVVALLGVTTLHAQEEARDVNVNEIFKLGVEARFDYLNQALDGEQLYDASGLAVRYINLRLDGSIGKQFTYSWRQRLNKMYSAQAFVDNMDWLHITYRPTANWAISAGKQVVMIGGWEYDRAPIDLYFCSEFWNNVSCYQFGASVAFTTNKGNDTILFQACQSPYNNAILNYDEDGNKLGDLYAYNLYWTGSHGCFTALYSFNLVQYAPGKYDKYIALGNQFKFGDAQIQLDLMNRGPKAKDLLFDNFSIMAEFAYLIANRVNVFAKATYDKIGESSIISSGLIPGTEITRVGGGVEYYPLGGRGNRDLRLHAAYAYNFGDNTNPYGTANGKGSYLTVGLTWKINVVEGITSLVEKCKAKREM
;
A
#
# COMPACT_ATOMS: atom_id res chain seq x y z
N MET A 1 -7.39 27.39 -24.52
CA MET A 1 -8.61 27.13 -23.75
C MET A 1 -9.49 26.03 -24.35
N GLU A 2 -9.73 25.98 -25.64
CA GLU A 2 -10.52 24.92 -26.31
C GLU A 2 -9.98 23.52 -26.15
N VAL A 3 -8.67 23.31 -26.20
CA VAL A 3 -8.02 22.00 -26.05
C VAL A 3 -8.22 21.44 -24.63
N ILE A 4 -8.24 22.32 -23.61
CA ILE A 4 -8.52 21.92 -22.21
C ILE A 4 -9.99 21.54 -22.04
N TYR A 5 -10.90 22.25 -22.72
CA TYR A 5 -12.33 21.95 -22.66
C TYR A 5 -12.71 20.65 -23.37
N GLN A 6 -12.05 20.32 -24.50
CA GLN A 6 -12.24 19.05 -25.19
C GLN A 6 -11.70 17.87 -24.38
N ASN A 7 -10.56 18.01 -23.72
CA ASN A 7 -10.02 16.99 -22.84
C ASN A 7 -10.89 16.72 -21.61
N LEU A 8 -11.48 17.76 -21.00
CA LEU A 8 -12.42 17.61 -19.90
C LEU A 8 -13.72 16.90 -20.29
N ASN A 9 -14.24 17.15 -21.49
CA ASN A 9 -15.43 16.46 -21.99
C ASN A 9 -15.15 14.99 -22.38
N ASN A 10 -13.95 14.67 -22.84
CA ASN A 10 -13.54 13.30 -23.13
C ASN A 10 -13.31 12.48 -21.85
N MET A 11 -12.89 13.12 -20.76
CA MET A 11 -12.73 12.46 -19.45
C MET A 11 -14.08 12.19 -18.75
N LYS A 12 -15.09 13.03 -18.93
CA LYS A 12 -16.42 12.82 -18.31
C LYS A 12 -17.16 11.60 -18.85
N ARG A 13 -16.97 11.28 -20.13
CA ARG A 13 -17.68 10.15 -20.80
C ARG A 13 -17.33 8.76 -20.28
N PRO A 14 -16.06 8.37 -20.07
CA PRO A 14 -15.74 7.06 -19.53
C PRO A 14 -16.10 6.96 -18.04
N PHE A 15 -15.93 8.02 -17.25
CA PHE A 15 -16.28 8.02 -15.82
C PHE A 15 -17.79 7.86 -15.60
N ILE A 16 -18.62 8.56 -16.39
CA ILE A 16 -20.08 8.41 -16.37
C ILE A 16 -20.49 7.01 -16.80
N LYS A 17 -19.83 6.42 -17.82
CA LYS A 17 -20.11 5.06 -18.27
C LYS A 17 -19.76 4.01 -17.21
N ILE A 18 -18.64 4.16 -16.51
CA ILE A 18 -18.26 3.28 -15.39
C ILE A 18 -19.21 3.45 -14.22
N LEU A 19 -19.59 4.66 -13.88
CA LEU A 19 -20.57 4.93 -12.83
C LEU A 19 -21.96 4.36 -13.20
N CYS A 20 -22.38 4.52 -14.46
CA CYS A 20 -23.63 3.92 -14.97
C CYS A 20 -23.54 2.37 -15.01
N LEU A 21 -22.38 1.80 -15.33
CA LEU A 21 -22.19 0.34 -15.28
C LEU A 21 -22.26 -0.19 -13.84
N VAL A 22 -21.67 0.50 -12.88
CA VAL A 22 -21.75 0.16 -11.46
C VAL A 22 -23.20 0.29 -10.95
N VAL A 23 -23.90 1.36 -11.33
CA VAL A 23 -25.32 1.56 -10.97
C VAL A 23 -26.22 0.54 -11.68
N ALA A 24 -25.92 0.17 -12.93
CA ALA A 24 -26.64 -0.87 -13.66
C ALA A 24 -26.41 -2.27 -13.06
N LEU A 25 -25.17 -2.59 -12.64
CA LEU A 25 -24.87 -3.81 -11.90
C LEU A 25 -25.59 -3.87 -10.56
N LEU A 26 -25.68 -2.74 -9.84
CA LEU A 26 -26.49 -2.62 -8.61
C LEU A 26 -27.98 -2.79 -8.90
N GLY A 27 -28.48 -2.26 -10.02
CA GLY A 27 -29.88 -2.39 -10.46
C GLY A 27 -30.25 -3.81 -10.88
N VAL A 28 -29.38 -4.55 -11.54
CA VAL A 28 -29.61 -5.94 -11.96
C VAL A 28 -29.66 -6.88 -10.75
N THR A 29 -28.85 -6.65 -9.74
CA THR A 29 -28.89 -7.45 -8.49
C THR A 29 -30.19 -7.24 -7.71
N THR A 30 -30.81 -6.05 -7.79
CA THR A 30 -32.10 -5.78 -7.13
C THR A 30 -33.30 -6.36 -7.87
N LEU A 31 -33.20 -6.53 -9.21
CA LEU A 31 -34.31 -7.10 -10.02
C LEU A 31 -34.36 -8.65 -9.94
N HIS A 32 -33.25 -9.34 -9.73
CA HIS A 32 -33.25 -10.79 -9.53
C HIS A 32 -33.51 -11.22 -8.07
N ALA A 33 -33.46 -10.29 -7.12
CA ALA A 33 -33.70 -10.56 -5.70
C ALA A 33 -35.20 -10.63 -5.33
N GLN A 34 -36.13 -10.45 -6.29
CA GLN A 34 -37.56 -10.51 -6.00
C GLN A 34 -38.15 -11.93 -6.02
N GLU A 35 -37.41 -12.97 -6.42
CA GLU A 35 -37.96 -14.32 -6.53
C GLU A 35 -37.57 -15.31 -5.45
N GLU A 36 -36.57 -15.05 -4.63
CA GLU A 36 -36.31 -15.84 -3.41
C GLU A 36 -35.80 -14.94 -2.28
N ALA A 37 -36.69 -14.58 -1.37
CA ALA A 37 -36.33 -13.87 -0.13
C ALA A 37 -35.55 -14.80 0.82
N ARG A 38 -34.28 -15.07 0.52
CA ARG A 38 -33.27 -15.38 1.52
C ARG A 38 -32.61 -14.07 1.93
N ASP A 39 -32.48 -13.84 3.23
CA ASP A 39 -31.71 -12.72 3.80
C ASP A 39 -30.24 -12.78 3.33
N VAL A 40 -29.99 -12.36 2.10
CA VAL A 40 -28.65 -12.24 1.53
C VAL A 40 -28.05 -10.94 2.05
N ASN A 41 -27.10 -11.04 2.95
CA ASN A 41 -26.38 -9.88 3.43
C ASN A 41 -25.54 -9.30 2.28
N VAL A 42 -26.05 -8.26 1.62
CA VAL A 42 -25.42 -7.60 0.47
C VAL A 42 -23.99 -7.14 0.80
N ASN A 43 -23.72 -6.78 2.06
CA ASN A 43 -22.40 -6.38 2.52
C ASN A 43 -21.37 -7.51 2.52
N GLU A 44 -21.77 -8.77 2.49
CA GLU A 44 -20.85 -9.91 2.35
C GLU A 44 -20.46 -10.15 0.89
N ILE A 45 -21.40 -9.89 -0.03
CA ILE A 45 -21.19 -10.09 -1.46
C ILE A 45 -20.40 -8.92 -2.05
N PHE A 46 -20.65 -7.70 -1.57
CA PHE A 46 -20.16 -6.49 -2.21
C PHE A 46 -19.94 -5.36 -1.21
N LYS A 47 -18.67 -4.92 -1.08
CA LYS A 47 -18.27 -3.76 -0.28
C LYS A 47 -17.63 -2.72 -1.19
N LEU A 48 -18.26 -1.59 -1.37
CA LEU A 48 -17.71 -0.45 -2.10
C LEU A 48 -17.23 0.60 -1.11
N GLY A 49 -15.93 0.89 -1.12
CA GLY A 49 -15.32 1.88 -0.26
C GLY A 49 -14.65 3.01 -1.04
N VAL A 50 -14.69 4.20 -0.48
CA VAL A 50 -13.86 5.34 -0.90
C VAL A 50 -12.94 5.71 0.24
N GLU A 51 -11.65 5.84 -0.06
CA GLU A 51 -10.64 6.29 0.89
C GLU A 51 -10.02 7.57 0.36
N ALA A 52 -9.94 8.61 1.19
CA ALA A 52 -9.32 9.88 0.83
C ALA A 52 -8.40 10.38 1.93
N ARG A 53 -7.28 11.00 1.53
CA ARG A 53 -6.38 11.70 2.44
C ARG A 53 -6.02 13.06 1.86
N PHE A 54 -6.22 14.09 2.70
CA PHE A 54 -5.94 15.49 2.41
C PHE A 54 -4.95 16.00 3.45
N ASP A 55 -3.86 16.60 2.99
CA ASP A 55 -2.80 17.10 3.85
C ASP A 55 -2.46 18.56 3.50
N TYR A 56 -2.13 19.34 4.50
CA TYR A 56 -1.25 20.48 4.36
C TYR A 56 0.19 20.00 4.60
N LEU A 57 1.06 20.28 3.65
CA LEU A 57 2.47 19.92 3.68
C LEU A 57 3.31 21.15 3.87
N ASN A 58 4.36 21.05 4.69
CA ASN A 58 5.46 22.05 4.72
C ASN A 58 6.77 21.26 4.67
N GLN A 59 7.55 21.54 3.65
CA GLN A 59 8.84 20.89 3.43
C GLN A 59 9.93 21.96 3.32
N ALA A 60 11.07 21.68 3.94
CA ALA A 60 12.24 22.51 3.81
C ALA A 60 13.48 21.64 3.59
N LEU A 61 14.47 22.19 2.88
CA LEU A 61 15.77 21.59 2.64
C LEU A 61 16.85 22.62 2.99
N ASP A 62 17.80 22.24 3.85
CA ASP A 62 18.88 23.10 4.35
C ASP A 62 18.38 24.43 4.95
N GLY A 63 17.19 24.41 5.55
CA GLY A 63 16.54 25.57 6.15
C GLY A 63 15.71 26.42 5.18
N GLU A 64 15.76 26.14 3.89
CA GLU A 64 14.96 26.83 2.87
C GLU A 64 13.67 26.08 2.58
N GLN A 65 12.54 26.78 2.57
CA GLN A 65 11.24 26.20 2.28
C GLN A 65 11.13 25.80 0.80
N LEU A 66 10.71 24.56 0.56
CA LEU A 66 10.39 24.05 -0.77
C LEU A 66 8.92 24.38 -1.12
N TYR A 67 8.69 25.54 -1.74
CA TYR A 67 7.33 26.01 -2.05
C TYR A 67 6.57 25.07 -2.97
N ASP A 68 7.22 24.46 -3.96
CA ASP A 68 6.61 23.52 -4.92
C ASP A 68 6.19 22.19 -4.26
N ALA A 69 6.80 21.84 -3.13
CA ALA A 69 6.51 20.64 -2.36
C ALA A 69 5.66 20.91 -1.11
N SER A 70 5.25 22.18 -0.89
CA SER A 70 4.49 22.63 0.27
C SER A 70 3.09 23.08 -0.15
N GLY A 71 2.15 23.10 0.81
CA GLY A 71 0.76 23.56 0.62
C GLY A 71 -0.28 22.45 0.75
N LEU A 72 -1.50 22.75 0.33
CA LEU A 72 -2.61 21.80 0.38
C LEU A 72 -2.48 20.76 -0.72
N ALA A 73 -2.57 19.48 -0.36
CA ALA A 73 -2.40 18.36 -1.27
C ALA A 73 -3.48 17.28 -1.08
N VAL A 74 -4.02 16.78 -2.18
CA VAL A 74 -4.79 15.54 -2.23
C VAL A 74 -3.80 14.39 -2.37
N ARG A 75 -3.49 13.73 -1.25
CA ARG A 75 -2.47 12.66 -1.22
C ARG A 75 -2.98 11.37 -1.81
N TYR A 76 -4.19 10.99 -1.47
CA TYR A 76 -4.84 9.77 -1.92
C TYR A 76 -6.31 9.98 -2.14
N ILE A 77 -6.84 9.43 -3.22
CA ILE A 77 -8.25 9.11 -3.42
C ILE A 77 -8.28 7.72 -4.04
N ASN A 78 -8.76 6.74 -3.29
CA ASN A 78 -8.84 5.35 -3.72
C ASN A 78 -10.31 4.91 -3.77
N LEU A 79 -10.66 4.19 -4.81
CA LEU A 79 -11.87 3.39 -4.88
C LEU A 79 -11.49 1.95 -4.58
N ARG A 80 -12.24 1.30 -3.67
CA ARG A 80 -12.00 -0.08 -3.26
C ARG A 80 -13.28 -0.88 -3.40
N LEU A 81 -13.14 -2.06 -3.99
CA LEU A 81 -14.22 -3.03 -4.13
C LEU A 81 -13.75 -4.38 -3.61
N ASP A 82 -14.38 -4.87 -2.56
CA ASP A 82 -14.12 -6.18 -1.99
C ASP A 82 -15.42 -6.98 -1.96
N GLY A 83 -15.33 -8.30 -2.05
CA GLY A 83 -16.50 -9.15 -1.91
C GLY A 83 -16.20 -10.63 -1.99
N SER A 84 -17.28 -11.43 -1.96
CA SER A 84 -17.20 -12.88 -2.06
C SER A 84 -18.20 -13.41 -3.09
N ILE A 85 -17.85 -14.53 -3.72
CA ILE A 85 -18.69 -15.30 -4.63
C ILE A 85 -18.82 -16.70 -4.05
N GLY A 86 -19.96 -17.00 -3.46
CA GLY A 86 -20.12 -18.20 -2.67
C GLY A 86 -19.21 -18.20 -1.43
N LYS A 87 -18.90 -19.41 -0.89
CA LYS A 87 -18.11 -19.55 0.35
C LYS A 87 -16.60 -19.63 0.12
N GLN A 88 -16.18 -19.90 -1.11
CA GLN A 88 -14.78 -20.24 -1.41
C GLN A 88 -14.03 -19.18 -2.18
N PHE A 89 -14.72 -18.26 -2.86
CA PHE A 89 -14.09 -17.23 -3.67
C PHE A 89 -14.25 -15.86 -3.03
N THR A 90 -13.17 -15.10 -2.97
CA THR A 90 -13.18 -13.68 -2.64
C THR A 90 -12.46 -12.91 -3.73
N TYR A 91 -12.85 -11.67 -3.93
CA TYR A 91 -12.20 -10.76 -4.86
C TYR A 91 -11.90 -9.44 -4.19
N SER A 92 -10.87 -8.77 -4.66
CA SER A 92 -10.49 -7.44 -4.19
C SER A 92 -9.96 -6.59 -5.34
N TRP A 93 -10.38 -5.36 -5.41
CA TRP A 93 -9.91 -4.35 -6.34
C TRP A 93 -9.68 -3.03 -5.63
N ARG A 94 -8.55 -2.37 -5.93
CA ARG A 94 -8.27 -1.00 -5.51
C ARG A 94 -7.75 -0.18 -6.66
N GLN A 95 -8.43 0.94 -6.92
CA GLN A 95 -8.09 1.91 -7.95
C GLN A 95 -7.68 3.23 -7.31
N ARG A 96 -6.53 3.75 -7.69
CA ARG A 96 -6.08 5.08 -7.30
C ARG A 96 -6.64 6.10 -8.30
N LEU A 97 -7.46 7.04 -7.83
CA LEU A 97 -8.17 7.99 -8.67
C LEU A 97 -7.41 9.31 -8.89
N ASN A 98 -6.63 9.76 -7.90
CA ASN A 98 -5.95 11.05 -7.96
C ASN A 98 -4.72 11.10 -8.91
N LYS A 99 -4.43 10.01 -9.62
CA LYS A 99 -3.36 9.90 -10.62
C LYS A 99 -3.86 9.52 -12.02
N MET A 100 -5.16 9.62 -12.27
CA MET A 100 -5.79 9.23 -13.53
C MET A 100 -5.77 10.37 -14.54
N TYR A 101 -4.83 10.37 -15.47
CA TYR A 101 -4.70 11.40 -16.52
C TYR A 101 -5.15 10.92 -17.91
N SER A 102 -5.24 9.60 -18.11
CA SER A 102 -5.59 8.98 -19.40
C SER A 102 -6.21 7.59 -19.19
N ALA A 103 -6.71 6.97 -20.25
CA ALA A 103 -7.21 5.58 -20.20
C ALA A 103 -6.10 4.59 -19.83
N GLN A 104 -4.86 4.80 -20.30
CA GLN A 104 -3.72 3.98 -19.91
C GLN A 104 -3.40 4.16 -18.42
N ALA A 105 -3.47 5.38 -17.90
CA ALA A 105 -3.26 5.65 -16.49
C ALA A 105 -4.29 4.95 -15.60
N PHE A 106 -5.48 4.61 -16.09
CA PHE A 106 -6.43 3.80 -15.34
C PHE A 106 -5.87 2.42 -15.00
N VAL A 107 -5.29 1.72 -15.97
CA VAL A 107 -4.70 0.40 -15.77
C VAL A 107 -3.43 0.48 -14.92
N ASP A 108 -2.58 1.47 -15.18
CA ASP A 108 -1.30 1.65 -14.48
C ASP A 108 -1.50 2.00 -13.01
N ASN A 109 -2.52 2.81 -12.70
CA ASN A 109 -2.85 3.21 -11.32
C ASN A 109 -3.82 2.29 -10.61
N MET A 110 -4.13 1.13 -11.19
CA MET A 110 -4.78 0.04 -10.46
C MET A 110 -3.75 -0.60 -9.52
N ASP A 111 -3.93 -0.44 -8.22
CA ASP A 111 -3.02 -1.02 -7.23
C ASP A 111 -3.13 -2.54 -7.25
N TRP A 112 -4.34 -3.09 -7.13
CA TRP A 112 -4.58 -4.52 -7.27
C TRP A 112 -5.95 -4.83 -7.86
N LEU A 113 -6.03 -6.01 -8.48
CA LEU A 113 -7.25 -6.69 -8.88
C LEU A 113 -6.95 -8.19 -8.90
N HIS A 114 -7.46 -8.91 -7.93
CA HIS A 114 -7.23 -10.34 -7.82
C HIS A 114 -8.44 -11.08 -7.27
N ILE A 115 -8.48 -12.38 -7.59
CA ILE A 115 -9.40 -13.35 -7.01
C ILE A 115 -8.62 -14.33 -6.14
N THR A 116 -9.22 -14.76 -5.04
CA THR A 116 -8.67 -15.77 -4.12
C THR A 116 -9.65 -16.91 -3.98
N TYR A 117 -9.18 -18.12 -4.22
CA TYR A 117 -9.90 -19.38 -3.99
C TYR A 117 -9.41 -20.03 -2.71
N ARG A 118 -10.33 -20.42 -1.84
CA ARG A 118 -10.08 -21.12 -0.59
C ARG A 118 -10.72 -22.51 -0.63
N PRO A 119 -9.98 -23.54 -1.11
CA PRO A 119 -10.50 -24.91 -1.13
C PRO A 119 -10.78 -25.46 0.26
N THR A 120 -9.99 -25.02 1.25
CA THR A 120 -10.13 -25.39 2.67
C THR A 120 -9.86 -24.15 3.55
N ALA A 121 -10.05 -24.29 4.85
CA ALA A 121 -9.71 -23.24 5.82
C ALA A 121 -8.20 -22.90 5.86
N ASN A 122 -7.35 -23.86 5.49
CA ASN A 122 -5.89 -23.73 5.59
C ASN A 122 -5.24 -23.22 4.29
N TRP A 123 -5.87 -23.41 3.14
CA TRP A 123 -5.28 -23.08 1.84
C TRP A 123 -5.97 -21.90 1.16
N ALA A 124 -5.16 -20.99 0.63
CA ALA A 124 -5.63 -19.92 -0.22
C ALA A 124 -4.76 -19.83 -1.48
N ILE A 125 -5.40 -19.73 -2.64
CA ILE A 125 -4.75 -19.59 -3.95
C ILE A 125 -5.26 -18.31 -4.55
N SER A 126 -4.37 -17.37 -4.88
CA SER A 126 -4.76 -16.08 -5.46
C SER A 126 -4.11 -15.86 -6.81
N ALA A 127 -4.82 -15.19 -7.71
CA ALA A 127 -4.32 -14.82 -9.03
C ALA A 127 -4.81 -13.44 -9.44
N GLY A 128 -3.98 -12.70 -10.18
CA GLY A 128 -4.24 -11.34 -10.65
C GLY A 128 -3.13 -10.37 -10.24
N LYS A 129 -3.41 -9.06 -10.34
CA LYS A 129 -2.48 -8.04 -9.83
C LYS A 129 -2.60 -7.99 -8.31
N GLN A 130 -1.51 -8.21 -7.62
CA GLN A 130 -1.46 -8.39 -6.16
C GLN A 130 -0.38 -7.52 -5.54
N VAL A 131 -0.43 -7.35 -4.22
CA VAL A 131 0.71 -6.85 -3.45
C VAL A 131 1.87 -7.83 -3.58
N VAL A 132 3.06 -7.35 -3.85
CA VAL A 132 4.27 -8.18 -3.81
C VAL A 132 4.54 -8.56 -2.36
N MET A 133 4.69 -9.85 -2.07
CA MET A 133 4.82 -10.35 -0.70
C MET A 133 6.22 -10.11 -0.16
N ILE A 134 6.39 -8.94 0.46
CA ILE A 134 7.62 -8.52 1.15
C ILE A 134 7.29 -8.33 2.63
N GLY A 135 8.17 -8.79 3.52
CA GLY A 135 8.03 -8.60 4.96
C GLY A 135 8.27 -7.16 5.40
N GLY A 136 8.17 -6.93 6.70
CA GLY A 136 8.32 -5.61 7.31
C GLY A 136 7.00 -4.89 7.56
N TRP A 137 6.91 -4.28 8.71
CA TRP A 137 5.72 -3.56 9.17
C TRP A 137 5.52 -2.23 8.44
N GLU A 138 6.61 -1.57 8.03
CA GLU A 138 6.52 -0.37 7.20
C GLU A 138 5.93 -0.70 5.83
N TYR A 139 6.36 -1.82 5.23
CA TYR A 139 5.88 -2.24 3.92
C TYR A 139 4.43 -2.77 3.96
N ASP A 140 4.04 -3.49 5.02
CA ASP A 140 2.67 -4.01 5.20
C ASP A 140 1.64 -2.89 5.38
N ARG A 141 2.08 -1.73 5.88
CA ARG A 141 1.20 -0.59 6.11
C ARG A 141 0.75 0.03 4.78
N ALA A 142 -0.56 0.27 4.67
CA ALA A 142 -1.11 0.94 3.48
C ALA A 142 -0.47 2.33 3.28
N PRO A 143 -0.14 2.73 2.03
CA PRO A 143 0.49 4.03 1.76
C PRO A 143 -0.28 5.24 2.30
N ILE A 144 -1.61 5.16 2.37
CA ILE A 144 -2.47 6.20 2.93
C ILE A 144 -2.27 6.42 4.45
N ASP A 145 -1.67 5.43 5.14
CA ASP A 145 -1.45 5.44 6.59
C ASP A 145 0.02 5.74 6.95
N LEU A 146 0.87 6.09 5.98
CA LEU A 146 2.27 6.44 6.17
C LEU A 146 2.49 7.95 6.03
N TYR A 147 3.36 8.51 6.86
CA TYR A 147 3.70 9.93 6.85
C TYR A 147 5.10 10.17 6.30
N PHE A 148 6.07 9.39 6.71
CA PHE A 148 7.43 9.33 6.18
C PHE A 148 7.96 7.90 6.23
N CYS A 149 8.89 7.56 5.33
CA CYS A 149 9.30 6.19 5.08
C CYS A 149 10.81 6.06 4.89
N SER A 150 11.30 4.82 5.00
CA SER A 150 12.66 4.42 4.63
C SER A 150 12.87 4.50 3.11
N GLU A 151 14.13 4.51 2.68
CA GLU A 151 14.48 4.40 1.26
C GLU A 151 14.10 3.05 0.66
N PHE A 152 14.05 1.99 1.47
CA PHE A 152 13.54 0.70 1.01
C PHE A 152 12.08 0.84 0.55
N TRP A 153 11.22 1.41 1.38
CA TRP A 153 9.82 1.59 1.07
C TRP A 153 9.59 2.54 -0.11
N ASN A 154 10.34 3.65 -0.16
CA ASN A 154 10.20 4.66 -1.22
C ASN A 154 10.53 4.10 -2.61
N ASN A 155 11.39 3.07 -2.68
CA ASN A 155 11.98 2.57 -3.92
C ASN A 155 11.63 1.09 -4.20
N VAL A 156 10.57 0.55 -3.62
CA VAL A 156 10.10 -0.80 -3.90
C VAL A 156 8.77 -0.78 -4.63
N SER A 157 8.62 -1.62 -5.65
CA SER A 157 7.36 -1.75 -6.37
C SER A 157 6.39 -2.65 -5.60
N CYS A 158 5.24 -2.09 -5.24
CA CYS A 158 4.29 -2.75 -4.34
C CYS A 158 3.32 -3.72 -5.03
N TYR A 159 3.08 -3.60 -6.35
CA TYR A 159 1.96 -4.30 -6.99
C TYR A 159 2.38 -4.90 -8.32
N GLN A 160 2.23 -6.23 -8.46
CA GLN A 160 2.61 -6.97 -9.67
C GLN A 160 1.58 -8.03 -10.03
N PHE A 161 1.48 -8.34 -11.32
CA PHE A 161 0.71 -9.47 -11.82
C PHE A 161 1.37 -10.79 -11.44
N GLY A 162 0.57 -11.74 -10.92
CA GLY A 162 1.09 -13.03 -10.53
C GLY A 162 0.07 -13.93 -9.88
N ALA A 163 0.58 -15.00 -9.28
CA ALA A 163 -0.18 -15.94 -8.49
C ALA A 163 0.54 -16.24 -7.18
N SER A 164 -0.25 -16.58 -6.17
CA SER A 164 0.28 -16.96 -4.86
C SER A 164 -0.49 -18.12 -4.28
N VAL A 165 0.18 -18.92 -3.46
CA VAL A 165 -0.40 -19.97 -2.63
C VAL A 165 0.02 -19.77 -1.19
N ALA A 166 -0.95 -19.82 -0.29
CA ALA A 166 -0.73 -19.65 1.13
C ALA A 166 -1.26 -20.87 1.90
N PHE A 167 -0.50 -21.28 2.90
CA PHE A 167 -0.90 -22.29 3.88
C PHE A 167 -0.90 -21.67 5.27
N THR A 168 -2.04 -21.74 5.95
CA THR A 168 -2.20 -21.30 7.33
C THR A 168 -2.33 -22.53 8.24
N THR A 169 -1.58 -22.57 9.33
CA THR A 169 -1.64 -23.67 10.31
C THR A 169 -3.02 -23.80 10.95
N ASN A 170 -3.36 -24.98 11.46
CA ASN A 170 -4.67 -25.24 12.06
C ASN A 170 -5.01 -24.31 13.25
N LYS A 171 -3.99 -23.80 13.96
CA LYS A 171 -4.17 -22.82 15.03
C LYS A 171 -4.35 -21.38 14.52
N GLY A 172 -4.12 -21.17 13.21
CA GLY A 172 -4.21 -19.85 12.60
C GLY A 172 -3.07 -18.89 12.94
N ASN A 173 -2.08 -19.32 13.72
CA ASN A 173 -1.02 -18.46 14.20
C ASN A 173 0.05 -18.19 13.16
N ASP A 174 0.28 -19.12 12.24
CA ASP A 174 1.33 -19.05 11.23
C ASP A 174 0.77 -19.22 9.83
N THR A 175 1.23 -18.39 8.91
CA THR A 175 0.96 -18.52 7.48
C THR A 175 2.27 -18.46 6.70
N ILE A 176 2.49 -19.43 5.83
CA ILE A 176 3.57 -19.46 4.86
C ILE A 176 2.95 -19.23 3.49
N LEU A 177 3.51 -18.32 2.72
CA LEU A 177 3.02 -17.99 1.39
C LEU A 177 4.18 -18.00 0.39
N PHE A 178 3.93 -18.62 -0.76
CA PHE A 178 4.78 -18.52 -1.94
C PHE A 178 4.03 -17.73 -3.01
N GLN A 179 4.72 -16.77 -3.65
CA GLN A 179 4.21 -15.98 -4.76
C GLN A 179 5.20 -15.98 -5.92
N ALA A 180 4.69 -16.18 -7.13
CA ALA A 180 5.40 -15.91 -8.37
C ALA A 180 4.68 -14.78 -9.10
N CYS A 181 5.39 -13.72 -9.45
CA CYS A 181 4.81 -12.56 -10.11
C CYS A 181 5.77 -11.97 -11.14
N GLN A 182 5.27 -11.07 -11.99
CA GLN A 182 6.10 -10.30 -12.89
C GLN A 182 7.11 -9.47 -12.10
N SER A 183 8.34 -9.37 -12.59
CA SER A 183 9.33 -8.51 -11.96
C SER A 183 9.00 -7.03 -12.19
N PRO A 184 9.20 -6.15 -11.20
CA PRO A 184 9.12 -4.70 -11.40
C PRO A 184 10.13 -4.17 -12.41
N TYR A 185 11.21 -4.91 -12.69
CA TYR A 185 12.24 -4.55 -13.68
C TYR A 185 11.94 -5.05 -15.09
N ASN A 186 10.75 -5.60 -15.35
CA ASN A 186 10.42 -6.18 -16.64
C ASN A 186 10.53 -5.20 -17.82
N ASN A 187 10.34 -3.90 -17.57
CA ASN A 187 10.51 -2.81 -18.52
C ASN A 187 11.71 -1.90 -18.20
N ALA A 188 12.63 -2.35 -17.33
CA ALA A 188 13.85 -1.61 -17.04
C ALA A 188 14.86 -1.73 -18.18
N ILE A 189 15.71 -0.71 -18.37
CA ILE A 189 16.71 -0.64 -19.43
C ILE A 189 17.63 -1.87 -19.48
N LEU A 190 17.92 -2.48 -18.36
CA LEU A 190 18.74 -3.69 -18.26
C LEU A 190 18.09 -4.95 -18.87
N ASN A 191 16.82 -4.87 -19.26
CA ASN A 191 16.09 -5.94 -19.94
C ASN A 191 15.95 -5.68 -21.44
N TYR A 192 16.75 -4.79 -22.01
CA TYR A 192 16.80 -4.51 -23.45
C TYR A 192 18.24 -4.64 -23.96
N ASP A 193 18.39 -5.08 -25.22
CA ASP A 193 19.67 -5.11 -25.92
C ASP A 193 20.03 -3.71 -26.48
N GLU A 194 21.19 -3.62 -27.13
CA GLU A 194 21.68 -2.37 -27.76
C GLU A 194 20.77 -1.87 -28.87
N ASP A 195 20.03 -2.77 -29.50
CA ASP A 195 19.07 -2.49 -30.60
C ASP A 195 17.68 -2.10 -30.03
N GLY A 196 17.49 -2.12 -28.72
CA GLY A 196 16.23 -1.81 -28.05
C GLY A 196 15.22 -2.95 -28.03
N ASN A 197 15.62 -4.19 -28.35
CA ASN A 197 14.75 -5.34 -28.23
C ASN A 197 14.72 -5.86 -26.80
N LYS A 198 13.53 -6.23 -26.35
CA LYS A 198 13.35 -6.83 -25.03
C LYS A 198 14.00 -8.21 -24.96
N LEU A 199 14.85 -8.45 -23.97
CA LEU A 199 15.58 -9.71 -23.80
C LEU A 199 14.69 -10.86 -23.30
N GLY A 200 13.57 -10.57 -22.64
CA GLY A 200 12.62 -11.57 -22.16
C GLY A 200 11.72 -11.05 -21.06
N ASP A 201 10.83 -11.92 -20.60
CA ASP A 201 10.02 -11.62 -19.43
C ASP A 201 10.77 -11.94 -18.15
N LEU A 202 10.77 -11.01 -17.21
CA LEU A 202 11.41 -11.13 -15.92
C LEU A 202 10.38 -11.44 -14.84
N TYR A 203 10.73 -12.29 -13.89
CA TYR A 203 9.86 -12.73 -12.80
C TYR A 203 10.47 -12.46 -11.43
N ALA A 204 9.61 -12.40 -10.44
CA ALA A 204 9.97 -12.36 -9.03
C ALA A 204 9.34 -13.54 -8.28
N TYR A 205 10.09 -14.13 -7.36
CA TYR A 205 9.69 -15.25 -6.52
C TYR A 205 9.82 -14.83 -5.06
N ASN A 206 8.72 -14.92 -4.34
CA ASN A 206 8.62 -14.39 -3.00
C ASN A 206 8.19 -15.51 -2.04
N LEU A 207 9.00 -15.75 -1.03
CA LEU A 207 8.65 -16.59 0.12
C LEU A 207 8.36 -15.67 1.30
N TYR A 208 7.19 -15.79 1.88
CA TYR A 208 6.72 -14.95 2.96
C TYR A 208 6.19 -15.79 4.11
N TRP A 209 6.53 -15.41 5.33
CA TRP A 209 5.99 -15.98 6.54
C TRP A 209 5.48 -14.89 7.47
N THR A 210 4.27 -15.09 8.01
CA THR A 210 3.74 -14.30 9.12
C THR A 210 3.39 -15.22 10.26
N GLY A 211 3.79 -14.84 11.47
CA GLY A 211 3.53 -15.60 12.69
C GLY A 211 3.13 -14.69 13.83
N SER A 212 2.10 -15.09 14.62
CA SER A 212 1.62 -14.31 15.77
C SER A 212 1.62 -15.18 17.02
N HIS A 213 2.46 -14.83 17.99
CA HIS A 213 2.73 -15.62 19.18
C HIS A 213 2.74 -14.74 20.44
N GLY A 214 1.60 -14.66 21.12
CA GLY A 214 1.42 -13.81 22.30
C GLY A 214 1.56 -12.32 21.97
N CYS A 215 2.53 -11.65 22.56
CA CYS A 215 2.80 -10.23 22.30
C CYS A 215 3.63 -10.00 21.02
N PHE A 216 4.19 -11.03 20.42
CA PHE A 216 5.08 -10.95 19.26
C PHE A 216 4.37 -11.32 17.97
N THR A 217 4.58 -10.53 16.91
CA THR A 217 4.15 -10.86 15.54
C THR A 217 5.30 -10.58 14.57
N ALA A 218 5.56 -11.55 13.70
CA ALA A 218 6.59 -11.49 12.67
C ALA A 218 5.98 -11.33 11.27
N LEU A 219 6.66 -10.57 10.40
CA LEU A 219 6.42 -10.48 8.96
C LEU A 219 7.76 -10.62 8.25
N TYR A 220 8.12 -11.82 7.83
CA TYR A 220 9.42 -12.11 7.23
C TYR A 220 9.27 -12.51 5.78
N SER A 221 10.23 -12.12 4.94
CA SER A 221 10.31 -12.58 3.58
C SER A 221 11.73 -12.77 3.08
N PHE A 222 11.82 -13.67 2.08
CA PHE A 222 12.95 -13.79 1.19
C PHE A 222 12.44 -13.68 -0.24
N ASN A 223 13.03 -12.76 -1.02
CA ASN A 223 12.56 -12.44 -2.37
C ASN A 223 13.72 -12.57 -3.38
N LEU A 224 13.46 -13.18 -4.51
CA LEU A 224 14.35 -13.24 -5.67
C LEU A 224 13.68 -12.47 -6.81
N VAL A 225 14.22 -11.30 -7.13
CA VAL A 225 13.64 -10.38 -8.11
C VAL A 225 14.57 -10.26 -9.30
N GLN A 226 14.19 -10.80 -10.46
CA GLN A 226 15.00 -10.65 -11.67
C GLN A 226 15.07 -9.20 -12.10
N TYR A 227 16.27 -8.67 -12.33
CA TYR A 227 16.50 -7.34 -12.90
C TYR A 227 17.09 -7.38 -14.30
N ALA A 228 17.62 -8.56 -14.71
CA ALA A 228 18.02 -8.90 -16.07
C ALA A 228 17.94 -10.43 -16.23
N PRO A 229 17.94 -10.99 -17.44
CA PRO A 229 17.91 -12.43 -17.66
C PRO A 229 18.97 -13.17 -16.85
N GLY A 230 18.52 -14.08 -15.96
CA GLY A 230 19.38 -14.86 -15.06
C GLY A 230 20.06 -14.09 -13.92
N LYS A 231 19.77 -12.79 -13.76
CA LYS A 231 20.33 -11.95 -12.69
C LYS A 231 19.23 -11.56 -11.71
N TYR A 232 19.51 -11.74 -10.40
CA TYR A 232 18.56 -11.52 -9.33
C TYR A 232 19.03 -10.48 -8.33
N ASP A 233 18.17 -9.54 -8.00
CA ASP A 233 18.24 -8.77 -6.77
C ASP A 233 17.54 -9.59 -5.65
N LYS A 234 18.20 -9.71 -4.51
CA LYS A 234 17.72 -10.53 -3.38
C LYS A 234 17.29 -9.62 -2.26
N TYR A 235 16.07 -9.84 -1.75
CA TYR A 235 15.59 -9.09 -0.59
C TYR A 235 15.48 -10.04 0.60
N ILE A 236 15.87 -9.54 1.76
CA ILE A 236 15.53 -10.11 3.06
C ILE A 236 14.81 -9.01 3.85
N ALA A 237 13.61 -9.28 4.29
CA ALA A 237 12.83 -8.35 5.09
C ALA A 237 12.39 -9.06 6.37
N LEU A 238 12.73 -8.48 7.52
CA LEU A 238 12.45 -9.01 8.85
C LEU A 238 11.69 -7.96 9.66
N GLY A 239 10.36 -8.08 9.67
CA GLY A 239 9.48 -7.19 10.43
C GLY A 239 9.07 -7.81 11.76
N ASN A 240 9.41 -7.15 12.85
CA ASN A 240 9.10 -7.59 14.22
C ASN A 240 8.14 -6.59 14.86
N GLN A 241 7.06 -7.08 15.46
CA GLN A 241 6.15 -6.26 16.24
C GLN A 241 5.95 -6.85 17.62
N PHE A 242 6.01 -5.99 18.62
CA PHE A 242 5.68 -6.32 20.00
C PHE A 242 4.52 -5.44 20.46
N LYS A 243 3.48 -6.06 21.05
CA LYS A 243 2.32 -5.38 21.61
C LYS A 243 2.20 -5.65 23.09
N PHE A 244 2.11 -4.57 23.88
CA PHE A 244 1.96 -4.61 25.33
C PHE A 244 0.79 -3.69 25.72
N GLY A 245 -0.42 -4.23 25.74
CA GLY A 245 -1.63 -3.42 25.93
C GLY A 245 -1.78 -2.35 24.84
N ASP A 246 -1.75 -1.08 25.25
CA ASP A 246 -1.87 0.07 24.35
C ASP A 246 -0.54 0.49 23.71
N ALA A 247 0.58 -0.08 24.13
CA ALA A 247 1.90 0.17 23.60
C ALA A 247 2.25 -0.82 22.48
N GLN A 248 2.92 -0.33 21.42
CA GLN A 248 3.41 -1.13 20.30
C GLN A 248 4.82 -0.70 19.91
N ILE A 249 5.69 -1.66 19.68
CA ILE A 249 7.02 -1.45 19.11
C ILE A 249 7.09 -2.22 17.80
N GLN A 250 7.58 -1.59 16.74
CA GLN A 250 7.88 -2.23 15.46
C GLN A 250 9.34 -2.01 15.11
N LEU A 251 9.99 -3.08 14.64
CA LEU A 251 11.39 -3.07 14.24
C LEU A 251 11.51 -3.83 12.91
N ASP A 252 11.90 -3.14 11.84
CA ASP A 252 12.15 -3.73 10.54
C ASP A 252 13.63 -3.67 10.19
N LEU A 253 14.13 -4.77 9.64
CA LEU A 253 15.38 -4.82 8.92
C LEU A 253 15.06 -5.22 7.48
N MET A 254 15.28 -4.30 6.56
CA MET A 254 15.01 -4.45 5.14
C MET A 254 16.33 -4.39 4.40
N ASN A 255 16.68 -5.45 3.70
CA ASN A 255 17.94 -5.56 3.00
C ASN A 255 17.71 -6.02 1.56
N ARG A 256 18.50 -5.49 0.61
CA ARG A 256 18.48 -5.91 -0.78
C ARG A 256 19.87 -5.81 -1.42
N GLY A 257 20.19 -6.76 -2.31
CA GLY A 257 21.46 -6.73 -3.02
C GLY A 257 21.59 -7.87 -4.02
N PRO A 258 22.33 -7.66 -5.12
CA PRO A 258 22.52 -8.65 -6.16
C PRO A 258 23.45 -9.80 -5.72
N LYS A 259 24.32 -9.58 -4.76
CA LYS A 259 25.28 -10.57 -4.25
C LYS A 259 24.95 -10.95 -2.81
N ALA A 260 25.13 -12.22 -2.47
CA ALA A 260 24.85 -12.71 -1.12
C ALA A 260 25.70 -12.03 -0.03
N LYS A 261 26.93 -11.63 -0.34
CA LYS A 261 27.81 -10.92 0.59
C LYS A 261 27.35 -9.49 0.91
N ASP A 262 26.53 -8.91 0.02
CA ASP A 262 26.02 -7.56 0.16
C ASP A 262 24.77 -7.51 1.06
N LEU A 263 24.21 -8.73 1.34
CA LEU A 263 23.02 -8.93 2.12
C LEU A 263 23.26 -8.59 3.56
N LEU A 264 23.19 -7.76 4.29
CA LEU A 264 23.22 -7.39 5.72
C LEU A 264 24.05 -6.13 6.02
N PHE A 265 25.04 -5.77 5.18
CA PHE A 265 25.97 -4.71 5.55
C PHE A 265 26.14 -3.62 4.50
N ASP A 266 25.70 -3.85 3.25
CA ASP A 266 25.97 -2.91 2.16
C ASP A 266 24.73 -2.12 1.72
N ASN A 267 23.57 -2.79 1.60
CA ASN A 267 22.30 -2.15 1.22
C ASN A 267 21.22 -2.56 2.22
N PHE A 268 20.89 -1.69 3.14
CA PHE A 268 19.85 -1.96 4.11
C PHE A 268 19.09 -0.71 4.56
N SER A 269 17.88 -0.94 5.05
CA SER A 269 17.08 0.03 5.78
C SER A 269 16.67 -0.57 7.12
N ILE A 270 16.84 0.16 8.18
CA ILE A 270 16.33 -0.18 9.51
C ILE A 270 15.22 0.81 9.83
N MET A 271 14.09 0.30 10.31
CA MET A 271 12.99 1.12 10.83
C MET A 271 12.69 0.71 12.26
N ALA A 272 12.56 1.68 13.14
CA ALA A 272 12.03 1.51 14.50
C ALA A 272 10.86 2.47 14.70
N GLU A 273 9.73 1.96 15.18
CA GLU A 273 8.57 2.77 15.54
C GLU A 273 8.04 2.34 16.90
N PHE A 274 7.81 3.31 17.76
CA PHE A 274 7.05 3.16 19.00
C PHE A 274 5.73 3.89 18.85
N ALA A 275 4.62 3.26 19.24
CA ALA A 275 3.30 3.87 19.24
C ALA A 275 2.58 3.57 20.56
N TYR A 276 1.81 4.54 21.05
CA TYR A 276 1.00 4.41 22.26
C TYR A 276 -0.40 4.98 22.03
N LEU A 277 -1.42 4.17 22.38
CA LEU A 277 -2.82 4.51 22.18
C LEU A 277 -3.44 5.02 23.47
N ILE A 278 -3.75 6.31 23.55
CA ILE A 278 -4.34 6.96 24.71
C ILE A 278 -5.86 6.91 24.59
N ALA A 279 -6.50 6.35 25.63
CA ALA A 279 -7.96 6.28 25.77
C ALA A 279 -8.69 5.76 24.50
N ASN A 280 -8.03 4.87 23.76
CA ASN A 280 -8.51 4.31 22.48
C ASN A 280 -8.80 5.35 21.38
N ARG A 281 -8.41 6.62 21.55
CA ARG A 281 -8.75 7.71 20.61
C ARG A 281 -7.56 8.48 20.06
N VAL A 282 -6.50 8.59 20.82
CA VAL A 282 -5.31 9.34 20.41
C VAL A 282 -4.15 8.38 20.31
N ASN A 283 -3.58 8.21 19.12
CA ASN A 283 -2.35 7.47 18.91
C ASN A 283 -1.19 8.45 18.80
N VAL A 284 -0.20 8.33 19.66
CA VAL A 284 1.07 9.05 19.55
C VAL A 284 2.13 8.08 19.10
N PHE A 285 3.01 8.50 18.18
CA PHE A 285 4.08 7.65 17.70
C PHE A 285 5.38 8.42 17.51
N ALA A 286 6.49 7.72 17.66
CA ALA A 286 7.83 8.15 17.29
C ALA A 286 8.42 7.09 16.35
N LYS A 287 9.08 7.53 15.28
CA LYS A 287 9.66 6.65 14.27
C LYS A 287 11.03 7.15 13.85
N ALA A 288 11.95 6.20 13.68
CA ALA A 288 13.25 6.45 13.09
C ALA A 288 13.50 5.47 11.95
N THR A 289 14.15 5.92 10.88
CA THR A 289 14.69 5.07 9.82
C THR A 289 16.16 5.40 9.61
N TYR A 290 16.94 4.37 9.30
CA TYR A 290 18.32 4.52 8.84
C TYR A 290 18.51 3.70 7.58
N ASP A 291 18.98 4.35 6.53
CA ASP A 291 19.14 3.80 5.20
C ASP A 291 20.60 3.93 4.77
N LYS A 292 21.19 2.82 4.33
CA LYS A 292 22.53 2.78 3.74
C LYS A 292 22.47 2.06 2.40
N ILE A 293 22.90 2.73 1.36
CA ILE A 293 22.89 2.25 -0.02
C ILE A 293 24.34 2.16 -0.50
N GLY A 294 24.87 0.94 -0.56
CA GLY A 294 26.24 0.68 -1.02
C GLY A 294 26.38 0.65 -2.55
N GLU A 295 27.61 0.51 -2.99
CA GLU A 295 27.98 0.54 -4.42
C GLU A 295 27.43 -0.65 -5.23
N SER A 296 27.07 -1.74 -4.58
CA SER A 296 26.48 -2.91 -5.24
C SER A 296 25.01 -2.73 -5.61
N SER A 297 24.39 -1.60 -5.24
CA SER A 297 22.99 -1.32 -5.55
C SER A 297 22.74 -1.28 -7.05
N ILE A 298 21.58 -1.79 -7.45
CA ILE A 298 21.12 -1.74 -8.84
C ILE A 298 20.46 -0.38 -9.08
N ILE A 299 21.06 0.47 -9.89
CA ILE A 299 20.58 1.83 -10.17
C ILE A 299 19.12 1.84 -10.65
N SER A 300 18.71 0.83 -11.43
CA SER A 300 17.32 0.69 -11.88
C SER A 300 16.32 0.44 -10.74
N SER A 301 16.79 0.16 -9.52
CA SER A 301 15.94 0.04 -8.32
C SER A 301 15.49 1.38 -7.75
N GLY A 302 15.98 2.51 -8.26
CA GLY A 302 15.78 3.85 -7.69
C GLY A 302 16.66 4.15 -6.48
N LEU A 303 17.46 3.19 -6.01
CA LEU A 303 18.44 3.38 -4.95
C LEU A 303 19.74 3.87 -5.53
N ILE A 304 20.21 4.99 -5.05
CA ILE A 304 21.43 5.63 -5.53
C ILE A 304 22.60 5.23 -4.61
N PRO A 305 23.63 4.55 -5.14
CA PRO A 305 24.82 4.20 -4.35
C PRO A 305 25.45 5.42 -3.68
N GLY A 306 25.95 5.25 -2.46
CA GLY A 306 26.51 6.33 -1.63
C GLY A 306 25.44 7.12 -0.86
N THR A 307 24.18 6.74 -0.93
CA THR A 307 23.12 7.32 -0.11
C THR A 307 23.20 6.79 1.32
N GLU A 308 23.33 7.67 2.29
CA GLU A 308 23.23 7.37 3.72
C GLU A 308 22.33 8.41 4.38
N ILE A 309 21.15 8.00 4.86
CA ILE A 309 20.12 8.90 5.40
C ILE A 309 19.57 8.35 6.70
N THR A 310 19.52 9.20 7.72
CA THR A 310 18.72 8.99 8.92
C THR A 310 17.50 9.89 8.89
N ARG A 311 16.32 9.34 9.18
CA ARG A 311 15.09 10.10 9.41
C ARG A 311 14.60 9.83 10.81
N VAL A 312 14.27 10.89 11.52
CA VAL A 312 13.64 10.80 12.85
C VAL A 312 12.40 11.68 12.86
N GLY A 313 11.37 11.21 13.50
CA GLY A 313 10.13 11.95 13.55
C GLY A 313 9.09 11.29 14.42
N GLY A 314 7.90 11.89 14.43
CA GLY A 314 6.77 11.37 15.17
C GLY A 314 5.51 12.13 14.83
N GLY A 315 4.43 11.77 15.48
CA GLY A 315 3.16 12.42 15.23
C GLY A 315 2.06 11.97 16.17
N VAL A 316 0.91 12.53 15.91
CA VAL A 316 -0.33 12.24 16.61
C VAL A 316 -1.45 11.96 15.60
N GLU A 317 -2.27 10.98 15.91
CA GLU A 317 -3.48 10.65 15.19
C GLU A 317 -4.66 10.72 16.16
N TYR A 318 -5.75 11.36 15.77
CA TYR A 318 -6.98 11.43 16.54
C TYR A 318 -8.14 10.79 15.79
N TYR A 319 -8.87 9.92 16.48
CA TYR A 319 -10.00 9.15 15.95
C TYR A 319 -11.31 9.65 16.58
N PRO A 320 -12.02 10.62 15.99
CA PRO A 320 -13.20 11.25 16.60
C PRO A 320 -14.41 10.32 16.65
N LEU A 321 -14.55 9.35 15.74
CA LEU A 321 -15.74 8.52 15.56
C LEU A 321 -15.66 7.18 16.32
N GLY A 322 -15.39 7.20 17.63
CA GLY A 322 -15.44 5.96 18.43
C GLY A 322 -14.10 5.26 18.67
N GLY A 323 -12.99 5.94 18.42
CA GLY A 323 -11.65 5.47 18.72
C GLY A 323 -10.96 4.75 17.53
N ARG A 324 -9.78 4.18 17.81
CA ARG A 324 -8.92 3.56 16.77
C ARG A 324 -9.57 2.35 16.09
N GLY A 325 -10.57 1.72 16.71
CA GLY A 325 -11.36 0.65 16.09
C GLY A 325 -12.22 1.13 14.92
N ASN A 326 -12.71 2.38 14.98
CA ASN A 326 -13.39 3.04 13.87
C ASN A 326 -12.44 4.04 13.20
N ARG A 327 -11.85 3.64 12.06
CA ARG A 327 -10.89 4.43 11.29
C ARG A 327 -11.53 5.21 10.14
N ASP A 328 -12.84 5.38 10.15
CA ASP A 328 -13.56 6.07 9.07
C ASP A 328 -13.15 7.53 8.96
N LEU A 329 -12.82 8.15 10.10
CA LEU A 329 -12.23 9.48 10.14
C LEU A 329 -11.03 9.52 11.08
N ARG A 330 -9.89 10.00 10.59
CA ARG A 330 -8.67 10.21 11.36
C ARG A 330 -8.11 11.59 11.03
N LEU A 331 -7.91 12.42 12.05
CA LEU A 331 -7.11 13.63 11.96
C LEU A 331 -5.67 13.28 12.34
N HIS A 332 -4.70 13.92 11.71
CA HIS A 332 -3.29 13.64 12.00
C HIS A 332 -2.40 14.87 11.87
N ALA A 333 -1.30 14.85 12.62
CA ALA A 333 -0.17 15.73 12.46
C ALA A 333 1.11 14.92 12.67
N ALA A 334 2.07 15.06 11.75
CA ALA A 334 3.36 14.38 11.86
C ALA A 334 4.48 15.28 11.37
N TYR A 335 5.63 15.17 12.03
CA TYR A 335 6.86 15.86 11.66
C TYR A 335 8.00 14.86 11.54
N ALA A 336 8.86 15.06 10.55
CA ALA A 336 10.08 14.29 10.37
C ALA A 336 11.23 15.21 9.97
N TYR A 337 12.43 14.82 10.39
CA TYR A 337 13.68 15.48 10.02
C TYR A 337 14.65 14.43 9.51
N ASN A 338 15.29 14.72 8.37
CA ASN A 338 16.30 13.85 7.76
C ASN A 338 17.65 14.53 7.71
N PHE A 339 18.66 13.71 7.92
CA PHE A 339 20.07 14.09 7.84
C PHE A 339 20.91 12.88 7.47
N GLY A 340 22.12 13.09 7.00
CA GLY A 340 23.04 12.01 6.68
C GLY A 340 24.26 12.52 5.93
N ASP A 341 25.24 11.63 5.81
CA ASP A 341 26.48 11.85 5.08
C ASP A 341 26.40 11.08 3.75
N ASN A 342 26.02 11.81 2.70
CA ASN A 342 25.89 11.20 1.38
C ASN A 342 27.14 11.43 0.54
N THR A 343 27.66 10.35 -0.03
CA THR A 343 28.65 10.39 -1.12
C THR A 343 28.02 10.23 -2.50
N ASN A 344 26.70 10.29 -2.55
CA ASN A 344 25.87 10.18 -3.72
C ASN A 344 26.23 11.27 -4.75
N PRO A 345 26.61 10.91 -6.00
CA PRO A 345 27.07 11.87 -7.01
C PRO A 345 25.98 12.84 -7.48
N TYR A 346 24.71 12.53 -7.25
CA TYR A 346 23.59 13.40 -7.63
C TYR A 346 23.19 14.43 -6.56
N GLY A 347 23.73 14.32 -5.36
CA GLY A 347 23.52 15.27 -4.27
C GLY A 347 22.10 15.39 -3.70
N THR A 348 21.12 14.70 -4.30
CA THR A 348 19.67 14.88 -4.04
C THR A 348 19.18 14.47 -2.66
N ALA A 349 20.02 13.77 -1.90
CA ALA A 349 19.68 13.34 -0.55
C ALA A 349 20.64 13.87 0.51
N ASN A 350 21.50 14.84 0.17
CA ASN A 350 22.57 15.35 1.05
C ASN A 350 22.09 16.42 2.02
N GLY A 351 20.94 17.02 1.74
CA GLY A 351 20.44 18.13 2.53
C GLY A 351 19.78 17.69 3.84
N LYS A 352 19.83 18.60 4.80
CA LYS A 352 19.04 18.48 6.04
C LYS A 352 17.60 18.83 5.74
N GLY A 353 16.74 17.84 5.60
CA GLY A 353 15.35 18.03 5.24
C GLY A 353 14.40 18.03 6.44
N SER A 354 13.39 18.87 6.42
CA SER A 354 12.27 18.80 7.35
C SER A 354 10.95 18.61 6.60
N TYR A 355 10.05 17.85 7.21
CA TYR A 355 8.76 17.51 6.64
C TYR A 355 7.69 17.61 7.73
N LEU A 356 6.71 18.48 7.54
CA LEU A 356 5.52 18.58 8.37
C LEU A 356 4.30 18.23 7.53
N THR A 357 3.43 17.38 8.05
CA THR A 357 2.12 17.09 7.49
C THR A 357 1.04 17.25 8.54
N VAL A 358 -0.03 17.95 8.19
CA VAL A 358 -1.25 18.06 9.02
C VAL A 358 -2.44 17.80 8.11
N GLY A 359 -3.32 16.89 8.49
CA GLY A 359 -4.40 16.55 7.59
C GLY A 359 -5.45 15.62 8.16
N LEU A 360 -6.26 15.08 7.24
CA LEU A 360 -7.29 14.11 7.56
C LEU A 360 -7.28 12.95 6.57
N THR A 361 -7.63 11.79 7.07
CA THR A 361 -7.94 10.59 6.29
C THR A 361 -9.41 10.24 6.52
N TRP A 362 -10.14 10.05 5.45
CA TRP A 362 -11.55 9.71 5.47
C TRP A 362 -11.81 8.44 4.67
N LYS A 363 -12.51 7.48 5.28
CA LYS A 363 -12.91 6.21 4.65
C LYS A 363 -14.42 6.08 4.75
N ILE A 364 -15.08 5.81 3.62
CA ILE A 364 -16.53 5.64 3.54
C ILE A 364 -16.80 4.26 2.99
N ASN A 365 -17.65 3.50 3.69
CA ASN A 365 -18.34 2.35 3.11
C ASN A 365 -19.66 2.83 2.48
N VAL A 366 -19.69 2.92 1.15
CA VAL A 366 -20.82 3.48 0.40
C VAL A 366 -22.05 2.60 0.54
N VAL A 367 -21.89 1.28 0.49
CA VAL A 367 -23.00 0.32 0.55
C VAL A 367 -23.66 0.35 1.93
N GLU A 368 -22.85 0.33 3.00
CA GLU A 368 -23.36 0.41 4.36
C GLU A 368 -24.07 1.73 4.65
N GLY A 369 -23.52 2.83 4.13
CA GLY A 369 -24.15 4.15 4.23
C GLY A 369 -25.52 4.19 3.56
N ILE A 370 -25.67 3.65 2.35
CA ILE A 370 -26.94 3.57 1.62
C ILE A 370 -27.93 2.67 2.36
N THR A 371 -27.52 1.49 2.82
CA THR A 371 -28.38 0.56 3.56
C THR A 371 -28.93 1.22 4.82
N SER A 372 -28.07 1.87 5.61
CA SER A 372 -28.49 2.60 6.81
C SER A 372 -29.49 3.73 6.51
N LEU A 373 -29.33 4.46 5.40
CA LEU A 373 -30.27 5.49 4.98
C LEU A 373 -31.62 4.90 4.59
N VAL A 374 -31.64 3.80 3.85
CA VAL A 374 -32.87 3.09 3.45
C VAL A 374 -33.63 2.59 4.68
N GLU A 375 -32.96 2.00 5.65
CA GLU A 375 -33.57 1.54 6.91
C GLU A 375 -34.16 2.69 7.71
N LYS A 376 -33.46 3.81 7.83
CA LYS A 376 -33.98 5.03 8.50
C LYS A 376 -35.20 5.60 7.78
N CYS A 377 -35.24 5.54 6.44
CA CYS A 377 -36.38 5.98 5.66
C CYS A 377 -37.59 5.05 5.83
N LYS A 378 -37.40 3.74 5.94
CA LYS A 378 -38.45 2.76 6.22
C LYS A 378 -39.06 2.99 7.61
N ALA A 379 -38.21 3.09 8.63
CA ALA A 379 -38.63 3.34 10.00
C ALA A 379 -39.45 4.65 10.16
N LYS A 380 -39.14 5.69 9.39
CA LYS A 380 -39.93 6.94 9.37
C LYS A 380 -41.27 6.82 8.65
N ARG A 381 -41.47 5.83 7.80
CA ARG A 381 -42.79 5.60 7.11
C ARG A 381 -43.72 4.75 7.94
N GLU A 382 -43.17 4.01 8.89
CA GLU A 382 -43.94 3.12 9.80
C GLU A 382 -44.35 3.81 11.12
N MET A 383 -43.85 5.04 11.35
CA MET A 383 -44.32 5.97 12.42
C MET A 383 -45.31 6.96 11.88
#